data_ee858f6c9e1a2a917a5320abfe74f585
#
_entry.id   ee858f6c9e1a2a917a5320abfe74f585
#
_cell.length_a   1.000
_cell.length_b   1.000
_cell.length_c   1.000
_cell.angle_alpha   90.00
_cell.angle_beta   90.00
_cell.angle_gamma   90.00
#
_symmetry.space_group_name_H-M   'P 1'
#
loop_
_entity.id
_entity.type
_entity.pdbx_description
1 polymer ?
#
loop_
_entity_poly.entity_id
_entity_poly.type
_entity_poly.pdbx_seq_one_letter_code
_entity_poly.pdbx_strand_id
1 'polypeptide(L)'
;MEVLTIGIFCALLIICIITGKSILYALLAGLIIFGLYGKKQGYSWRQISRMALQGVWKVKNILLTFILIGMLTALWRQAGTIPAIICYTVHLIKPSTFLLMTFLLNCLISVLTGTALGTAATIGVVCATMASALGIPSWMTGGAILSGVYFGDRCSPVSTSALLVAELTETGIYTNIKNMIKSA
;
A
#
# COMPACT_ATOMS: atom_id res chain seq x y z
N MET A 1 28.32 -5.61 9.37
CA MET A 1 28.26 -4.61 8.29
C MET A 1 26.84 -4.50 7.73
N GLU A 2 26.19 -5.62 7.46
CA GLU A 2 24.80 -5.65 6.92
C GLU A 2 23.79 -4.94 7.83
N VAL A 3 23.79 -5.31 9.12
CA VAL A 3 22.91 -4.71 10.13
C VAL A 3 23.12 -3.19 10.24
N LEU A 4 24.36 -2.73 10.13
CA LEU A 4 24.70 -1.31 10.20
C LEU A 4 24.16 -0.55 8.97
N THR A 5 24.26 -1.13 7.77
CA THR A 5 23.74 -0.52 6.53
C THR A 5 22.21 -0.40 6.58
N ILE A 6 21.54 -1.45 7.05
CA ILE A 6 20.07 -1.44 7.26
C ILE A 6 19.70 -0.44 8.34
N GLY A 7 20.46 -0.39 9.46
CA GLY A 7 20.21 0.56 10.55
C GLY A 7 20.32 2.03 10.10
N ILE A 8 21.34 2.37 9.29
CA ILE A 8 21.49 3.72 8.71
C ILE A 8 20.29 4.06 7.79
N PHE A 9 19.86 3.13 6.97
CA PHE A 9 18.72 3.34 6.09
C PHE A 9 17.42 3.55 6.88
N CYS A 10 17.15 2.73 7.91
CA CYS A 10 16.00 2.92 8.80
C CYS A 10 16.06 4.26 9.54
N ALA A 11 17.23 4.67 10.03
CA ALA A 11 17.40 5.98 10.68
C ALA A 11 17.09 7.12 9.72
N LEU A 12 17.55 7.05 8.47
CA LEU A 12 17.24 8.05 7.43
C LEU A 12 15.73 8.13 7.14
N LEU A 13 15.04 6.99 7.07
CA LEU A 13 13.58 6.97 6.90
C LEU A 13 12.87 7.68 8.07
N ILE A 14 13.26 7.35 9.31
CA ILE A 14 12.69 7.96 10.51
C ILE A 14 12.94 9.48 10.53
N ILE A 15 14.16 9.92 10.22
CA ILE A 15 14.51 11.34 10.15
C ILE A 15 13.68 12.06 9.09
N CYS A 16 13.49 11.48 7.89
CA CYS A 16 12.64 12.08 6.85
C CYS A 16 11.18 12.22 7.30
N ILE A 17 10.65 11.23 8.03
CA ILE A 17 9.28 11.27 8.56
C ILE A 17 9.15 12.39 9.62
N ILE A 18 10.09 12.45 10.57
CA ILE A 18 10.06 13.46 11.65
C ILE A 18 10.23 14.89 11.09
N THR A 19 11.08 15.05 10.08
CA THR A 19 11.33 16.38 9.45
C THR A 19 10.25 16.78 8.44
N GLY A 20 9.25 15.92 8.19
CA GLY A 20 8.18 16.18 7.21
C GLY A 20 8.67 16.26 5.76
N LYS A 21 9.90 15.81 5.47
CA LYS A 21 10.47 15.76 4.12
C LYS A 21 9.94 14.56 3.35
N SER A 22 9.96 14.67 2.01
CA SER A 22 9.55 13.55 1.15
C SER A 22 10.41 12.31 1.41
N ILE A 23 9.75 11.16 1.61
CA ILE A 23 10.39 9.85 1.77
C ILE A 23 11.28 9.50 0.56
N LEU A 24 11.02 10.12 -0.59
CA LEU A 24 11.82 9.94 -1.80
C LEU A 24 13.31 10.21 -1.59
N TYR A 25 13.66 11.23 -0.77
CA TYR A 25 15.05 11.52 -0.45
C TYR A 25 15.72 10.39 0.32
N ALA A 26 15.01 9.78 1.28
CA ALA A 26 15.54 8.64 2.02
C ALA A 26 15.71 7.40 1.13
N LEU A 27 14.78 7.16 0.20
CA LEU A 27 14.87 6.06 -0.76
C LEU A 27 16.04 6.24 -1.73
N LEU A 28 16.26 7.46 -2.25
CA LEU A 28 17.42 7.76 -3.11
C LEU A 28 18.74 7.61 -2.36
N ALA A 29 18.81 8.12 -1.12
CA ALA A 29 19.98 7.92 -0.27
C ALA A 29 20.21 6.43 0.03
N GLY A 30 19.15 5.67 0.30
CA GLY A 30 19.19 4.22 0.47
C GLY A 30 19.75 3.50 -0.76
N LEU A 31 19.31 3.87 -1.96
CA LEU A 31 19.82 3.30 -3.20
C LEU A 31 21.34 3.50 -3.33
N ILE A 32 21.84 4.70 -2.97
CA ILE A 32 23.28 4.99 -2.98
C ILE A 32 24.01 4.18 -1.92
N ILE A 33 23.50 4.13 -0.70
CA ILE A 33 24.10 3.39 0.42
C ILE A 33 24.21 1.90 0.11
N PHE A 34 23.12 1.27 -0.37
CA PHE A 34 23.13 -0.14 -0.76
C PHE A 34 24.01 -0.39 -1.99
N GLY A 35 24.09 0.55 -2.94
CA GLY A 35 25.00 0.48 -4.09
C GLY A 35 26.48 0.50 -3.66
N LEU A 36 26.85 1.40 -2.75
CA LEU A 36 28.21 1.46 -2.18
C LEU A 36 28.55 0.23 -1.34
N TYR A 37 27.57 -0.27 -0.58
CA TYR A 37 27.73 -1.52 0.16
C TYR A 37 27.96 -2.71 -0.78
N GLY A 38 27.19 -2.83 -1.85
CA GLY A 38 27.38 -3.85 -2.88
C GLY A 38 28.78 -3.80 -3.51
N LYS A 39 29.30 -2.58 -3.78
CA LYS A 39 30.66 -2.40 -4.28
C LYS A 39 31.72 -2.87 -3.26
N LYS A 40 31.51 -2.61 -1.98
CA LYS A 40 32.41 -3.07 -0.91
C LYS A 40 32.41 -4.59 -0.76
N GLN A 41 31.33 -5.25 -1.11
CA GLN A 41 31.20 -6.72 -1.16
C GLN A 41 31.86 -7.35 -2.40
N GLY A 42 32.47 -6.55 -3.28
CA GLY A 42 33.17 -7.02 -4.47
C GLY A 42 32.35 -7.04 -5.76
N TYR A 43 31.11 -6.56 -5.72
CA TYR A 43 30.30 -6.48 -6.94
C TYR A 43 30.74 -5.33 -7.85
N SER A 44 30.77 -5.57 -9.16
CA SER A 44 31.01 -4.53 -10.16
C SER A 44 29.82 -3.58 -10.29
N TRP A 45 30.06 -2.30 -10.60
CA TRP A 45 28.99 -1.35 -10.87
C TRP A 45 27.98 -1.83 -11.92
N ARG A 46 28.46 -2.56 -12.93
CA ARG A 46 27.61 -3.18 -13.96
C ARG A 46 26.69 -4.27 -13.39
N GLN A 47 27.16 -5.03 -12.40
CA GLN A 47 26.32 -6.02 -11.71
C GLN A 47 25.28 -5.34 -10.80
N ILE A 48 25.68 -4.33 -10.05
CA ILE A 48 24.77 -3.56 -9.17
C ILE A 48 23.65 -2.91 -9.98
N SER A 49 23.98 -2.24 -11.10
CA SER A 49 22.96 -1.66 -11.98
C SER A 49 22.04 -2.71 -12.59
N ARG A 50 22.57 -3.86 -12.97
CA ARG A 50 21.77 -4.98 -13.50
C ARG A 50 20.80 -5.51 -12.41
N MET A 51 21.26 -5.68 -11.18
CA MET A 51 20.41 -6.11 -10.06
C MET A 51 19.31 -5.08 -9.76
N ALA A 52 19.63 -3.79 -9.78
CA ALA A 52 18.64 -2.73 -9.62
C ALA A 52 17.60 -2.74 -10.75
N LEU A 53 18.01 -2.87 -12.02
CA LEU A 53 17.08 -3.00 -13.14
C LEU A 53 16.20 -4.26 -13.02
N GLN A 54 16.78 -5.39 -12.64
CA GLN A 54 16.02 -6.62 -12.42
C GLN A 54 14.95 -6.43 -11.34
N GLY A 55 15.24 -5.67 -10.27
CA GLY A 55 14.25 -5.28 -9.26
C GLY A 55 13.09 -4.51 -9.87
N VAL A 56 13.37 -3.51 -10.71
CA VAL A 56 12.33 -2.75 -11.43
C VAL A 56 11.50 -3.65 -12.34
N TRP A 57 12.14 -4.55 -13.08
CA TRP A 57 11.42 -5.50 -13.95
C TRP A 57 10.49 -6.45 -13.18
N LYS A 58 10.87 -6.88 -11.99
CA LYS A 58 10.02 -7.72 -11.12
C LYS A 58 8.73 -6.99 -10.69
N VAL A 59 8.80 -5.68 -10.47
CA VAL A 59 7.65 -4.87 -10.03
C VAL A 59 6.95 -4.12 -11.17
N LYS A 60 7.35 -4.34 -12.43
CA LYS A 60 6.80 -3.62 -13.60
C LYS A 60 5.26 -3.68 -13.67
N ASN A 61 4.66 -4.84 -13.36
CA ASN A 61 3.21 -4.99 -13.40
C ASN A 61 2.52 -4.13 -12.33
N ILE A 62 3.13 -4.01 -11.15
CA ILE A 62 2.63 -3.13 -10.07
C ILE A 62 2.70 -1.67 -10.51
N LEU A 63 3.82 -1.25 -11.10
CA LEU A 63 3.99 0.11 -11.63
C LEU A 63 2.97 0.42 -12.75
N LEU A 64 2.78 -0.51 -13.67
CA LEU A 64 1.76 -0.38 -14.73
C LEU A 64 0.36 -0.25 -14.14
N THR A 65 0.03 -1.08 -13.17
CA THR A 65 -1.26 -1.01 -12.46
C THR A 65 -1.47 0.36 -11.80
N PHE A 66 -0.46 0.91 -11.13
CA PHE A 66 -0.56 2.25 -10.53
C PHE A 66 -0.75 3.35 -11.58
N ILE A 67 -0.09 3.27 -12.72
CA ILE A 67 -0.28 4.21 -13.83
C ILE A 67 -1.74 4.14 -14.32
N LEU A 68 -2.24 2.94 -14.60
CA LEU A 68 -3.60 2.74 -15.10
C LEU A 68 -4.65 3.22 -14.07
N ILE A 69 -4.46 2.93 -12.78
CA ILE A 69 -5.36 3.41 -11.72
C ILE A 69 -5.30 4.94 -11.61
N GLY A 70 -4.12 5.53 -11.72
CA GLY A 70 -3.95 6.98 -11.73
C GLY A 70 -4.70 7.63 -12.89
N MET A 71 -4.59 7.07 -14.10
CA MET A 71 -5.33 7.52 -15.27
C MET A 71 -6.84 7.38 -15.09
N LEU A 72 -7.30 6.22 -14.60
CA LEU A 72 -8.72 5.97 -14.33
C LEU A 72 -9.29 6.96 -13.29
N THR A 73 -8.55 7.19 -12.21
CA THR A 73 -8.94 8.15 -11.17
C THR A 73 -9.03 9.58 -11.72
N ALA A 74 -8.09 9.96 -12.58
CA ALA A 74 -8.12 11.26 -13.26
C ALA A 74 -9.35 11.38 -14.18
N LEU A 75 -9.67 10.34 -14.94
CA LEU A 75 -10.87 10.30 -15.78
C LEU A 75 -12.16 10.39 -14.95
N TRP A 76 -12.27 9.68 -13.84
CA TRP A 76 -13.43 9.76 -12.94
C TRP A 76 -13.61 11.15 -12.33
N ARG A 77 -12.50 11.83 -12.04
CA ARG A 77 -12.55 13.21 -11.55
C ARG A 77 -13.02 14.17 -12.64
N GLN A 78 -12.51 14.05 -13.85
CA GLN A 78 -12.89 14.88 -14.99
C GLN A 78 -14.32 14.62 -15.47
N ALA A 79 -14.75 13.37 -15.50
CA ALA A 79 -16.11 12.96 -15.87
C ALA A 79 -17.17 13.32 -14.82
N GLY A 80 -16.78 13.90 -13.68
CA GLY A 80 -17.71 14.24 -12.61
C GLY A 80 -18.23 13.02 -11.82
N THR A 81 -17.73 11.82 -12.08
CA THR A 81 -18.15 10.60 -11.38
C THR A 81 -17.86 10.68 -9.89
N ILE A 82 -16.64 11.12 -9.49
CA ILE A 82 -16.28 11.29 -8.08
C ILE A 82 -17.15 12.36 -7.41
N PRO A 83 -17.32 13.58 -7.96
CA PRO A 83 -18.28 14.56 -7.45
C PRO A 83 -19.70 14.04 -7.31
N ALA A 84 -20.21 13.29 -8.29
CA ALA A 84 -21.54 12.71 -8.23
C ALA A 84 -21.68 11.69 -7.08
N ILE A 85 -20.72 10.76 -6.94
CA ILE A 85 -20.68 9.81 -5.82
C ILE A 85 -20.68 10.56 -4.48
N ILE A 86 -19.85 11.60 -4.34
CA ILE A 86 -19.79 12.41 -3.12
C ILE A 86 -21.15 13.05 -2.84
N CYS A 87 -21.76 13.68 -3.83
CA CYS A 87 -23.06 14.37 -3.67
C CYS A 87 -24.15 13.41 -3.18
N TYR A 88 -24.27 12.22 -3.78
CA TYR A 88 -25.25 11.22 -3.35
C TYR A 88 -24.93 10.64 -1.96
N THR A 89 -23.65 10.41 -1.67
CA THR A 89 -23.25 9.73 -0.44
C THR A 89 -23.29 10.63 0.78
N VAL A 90 -23.02 11.93 0.64
CA VAL A 90 -23.10 12.91 1.75
C VAL A 90 -24.52 12.97 2.34
N HIS A 91 -25.56 12.75 1.53
CA HIS A 91 -26.94 12.72 2.02
C HIS A 91 -27.32 11.40 2.71
N LEU A 92 -26.61 10.31 2.42
CA LEU A 92 -26.91 8.97 2.91
C LEU A 92 -26.09 8.56 4.13
N ILE A 93 -24.85 9.03 4.23
CA ILE A 93 -23.89 8.59 5.24
C ILE A 93 -23.71 9.66 6.30
N LYS A 94 -24.02 9.32 7.54
CA LYS A 94 -23.71 10.16 8.70
C LYS A 94 -22.20 10.18 8.94
N PRO A 95 -21.59 11.33 9.24
CA PRO A 95 -20.14 11.41 9.53
C PRO A 95 -19.66 10.45 10.62
N SER A 96 -20.53 10.16 11.62
CA SER A 96 -20.23 9.25 12.73
C SER A 96 -20.06 7.79 12.30
N THR A 97 -20.74 7.35 11.23
CA THR A 97 -20.67 5.97 10.73
C THR A 97 -19.73 5.83 9.52
N PHE A 98 -19.26 6.94 8.97
CA PHE A 98 -18.46 6.97 7.76
C PHE A 98 -17.15 6.17 7.89
N LEU A 99 -16.42 6.32 9.00
CA LEU A 99 -15.16 5.61 9.23
C LEU A 99 -15.37 4.09 9.31
N LEU A 100 -16.42 3.64 9.96
CA LEU A 100 -16.78 2.22 10.02
C LEU A 100 -17.12 1.68 8.62
N MET A 101 -17.92 2.42 7.86
CA MET A 101 -18.28 2.04 6.49
C MET A 101 -17.05 2.02 5.58
N THR A 102 -16.15 3.00 5.72
CA THR A 102 -14.87 3.01 4.99
C THR A 102 -14.03 1.77 5.30
N PHE A 103 -13.90 1.42 6.58
CA PHE A 103 -13.18 0.21 6.99
C PHE A 103 -13.82 -1.05 6.39
N LEU A 104 -15.13 -1.27 6.58
CA LEU A 104 -15.84 -2.46 6.11
C LEU A 104 -15.79 -2.57 4.58
N LEU A 105 -15.97 -1.47 3.85
CA LEU A 105 -15.91 -1.45 2.39
C LEU A 105 -14.52 -1.83 1.88
N ASN A 106 -13.47 -1.28 2.48
CA ASN A 106 -12.10 -1.62 2.14
C ASN A 106 -11.76 -3.07 2.50
N CYS A 107 -12.25 -3.61 3.64
CA CYS A 107 -12.13 -5.02 3.99
C CYS A 107 -12.76 -5.91 2.90
N LEU A 108 -14.02 -5.64 2.55
CA LEU A 108 -14.77 -6.44 1.60
C LEU A 108 -14.07 -6.47 0.23
N ILE A 109 -13.75 -5.30 -0.30
CA ILE A 109 -13.11 -5.21 -1.62
C ILE A 109 -11.71 -5.83 -1.60
N SER A 110 -10.94 -5.63 -0.52
CA SER A 110 -9.60 -6.21 -0.40
C SER A 110 -9.63 -7.73 -0.28
N VAL A 111 -10.61 -8.31 0.42
CA VAL A 111 -10.82 -9.77 0.45
C VAL A 111 -11.14 -10.31 -0.95
N LEU A 112 -11.98 -9.61 -1.72
CA LEU A 112 -12.36 -10.03 -3.07
C LEU A 112 -11.21 -9.90 -4.07
N THR A 113 -10.43 -8.83 -3.99
CA THR A 113 -9.32 -8.56 -4.94
C THR A 113 -8.02 -9.24 -4.55
N GLY A 114 -7.84 -9.58 -3.27
CA GLY A 114 -6.61 -10.16 -2.73
C GLY A 114 -5.40 -9.22 -2.76
N THR A 115 -5.62 -7.90 -2.87
CA THR A 115 -4.53 -6.91 -2.96
C THR A 115 -4.79 -5.68 -2.11
N ALA A 116 -3.94 -5.43 -1.10
CA ALA A 116 -4.02 -4.23 -0.28
C ALA A 116 -3.79 -2.95 -1.11
N LEU A 117 -2.71 -2.91 -1.89
CA LEU A 117 -2.33 -1.73 -2.66
C LEU A 117 -3.34 -1.39 -3.76
N GLY A 118 -3.87 -2.40 -4.46
CA GLY A 118 -4.90 -2.20 -5.48
C GLY A 118 -6.20 -1.64 -4.89
N THR A 119 -6.63 -2.15 -3.76
CA THR A 119 -7.83 -1.67 -3.05
C THR A 119 -7.62 -0.25 -2.50
N ALA A 120 -6.47 0.03 -1.88
CA ALA A 120 -6.16 1.38 -1.39
C ALA A 120 -6.16 2.42 -2.51
N ALA A 121 -5.59 2.07 -3.67
CA ALA A 121 -5.50 2.97 -4.82
C ALA A 121 -6.84 3.16 -5.56
N THR A 122 -7.81 2.29 -5.37
CA THR A 122 -9.16 2.40 -5.98
C THR A 122 -10.18 2.93 -4.98
N ILE A 123 -10.78 2.05 -4.21
CA ILE A 123 -11.82 2.41 -3.23
C ILE A 123 -11.27 3.30 -2.11
N GLY A 124 -10.02 3.09 -1.69
CA GLY A 124 -9.37 3.94 -0.70
C GLY A 124 -9.32 5.41 -1.13
N VAL A 125 -9.00 5.70 -2.40
CA VAL A 125 -8.99 7.07 -2.94
C VAL A 125 -10.39 7.67 -2.96
N VAL A 126 -11.40 6.89 -3.33
CA VAL A 126 -12.81 7.35 -3.29
C VAL A 126 -13.22 7.71 -1.86
N CYS A 127 -12.94 6.83 -0.89
CA CYS A 127 -13.23 7.08 0.52
C CYS A 127 -12.48 8.31 1.05
N ALA A 128 -11.21 8.50 0.67
CA ALA A 128 -10.41 9.65 1.08
C ALA A 128 -10.98 10.98 0.54
N THR A 129 -11.44 11.00 -0.73
CA THR A 129 -12.06 12.19 -1.31
C THR A 129 -13.41 12.51 -0.66
N MET A 130 -14.22 11.49 -0.35
CA MET A 130 -15.46 11.64 0.39
C MET A 130 -15.24 12.18 1.81
N ALA A 131 -14.25 11.64 2.52
CA ALA A 131 -13.88 12.10 3.86
C ALA A 131 -13.50 13.58 3.87
N SER A 132 -12.73 14.02 2.86
CA SER A 132 -12.36 15.43 2.71
C SER A 132 -13.59 16.32 2.51
N ALA A 133 -14.58 15.88 1.74
CA ALA A 133 -15.84 16.59 1.53
C ALA A 133 -16.72 16.65 2.80
N LEU A 134 -16.64 15.62 3.65
CA LEU A 134 -17.34 15.55 4.94
C LEU A 134 -16.60 16.27 6.07
N GLY A 135 -15.41 16.83 5.82
CA GLY A 135 -14.58 17.49 6.83
C GLY A 135 -13.93 16.51 7.83
N ILE A 136 -13.86 15.23 7.49
CA ILE A 136 -13.25 14.21 8.36
C ILE A 136 -11.72 14.26 8.24
N PRO A 137 -10.98 14.26 9.37
CA PRO A 137 -9.52 14.32 9.35
C PRO A 137 -8.87 13.19 8.53
N SER A 138 -7.91 13.53 7.68
CA SER A 138 -7.24 12.58 6.77
C SER A 138 -6.54 11.43 7.49
N TRP A 139 -6.03 11.66 8.70
CA TRP A 139 -5.36 10.61 9.48
C TRP A 139 -6.34 9.54 9.99
N MET A 140 -7.57 9.91 10.35
CA MET A 140 -8.62 8.94 10.73
C MET A 140 -9.05 8.11 9.54
N THR A 141 -9.31 8.77 8.42
CA THR A 141 -9.71 8.09 7.18
C THR A 141 -8.60 7.20 6.64
N GLY A 142 -7.36 7.69 6.64
CA GLY A 142 -6.20 6.90 6.25
C GLY A 142 -6.02 5.67 7.13
N GLY A 143 -6.20 5.79 8.44
CA GLY A 143 -6.19 4.65 9.37
C GLY A 143 -7.27 3.63 9.05
N ALA A 144 -8.51 4.06 8.82
CA ALA A 144 -9.62 3.17 8.48
C ALA A 144 -9.39 2.44 7.13
N ILE A 145 -8.90 3.16 6.10
CA ILE A 145 -8.56 2.57 4.81
C ILE A 145 -7.44 1.53 4.97
N LEU A 146 -6.33 1.90 5.60
CA LEU A 146 -5.19 0.99 5.76
C LEU A 146 -5.56 -0.26 6.56
N SER A 147 -6.27 -0.10 7.67
CA SER A 147 -6.75 -1.24 8.45
C SER A 147 -7.63 -2.18 7.62
N GLY A 148 -8.55 -1.62 6.85
CA GLY A 148 -9.45 -2.41 5.99
C GLY A 148 -8.72 -3.16 4.88
N VAL A 149 -7.83 -2.49 4.15
CA VAL A 149 -7.13 -3.14 3.02
C VAL A 149 -6.16 -4.22 3.49
N TYR A 150 -5.47 -4.02 4.61
CA TYR A 150 -4.56 -5.02 5.14
C TYR A 150 -5.27 -6.20 5.81
N PHE A 151 -6.42 -5.96 6.46
CA PHE A 151 -7.27 -7.04 6.92
C PHE A 151 -7.70 -7.94 5.76
N GLY A 152 -8.21 -7.34 4.69
CA GLY A 152 -8.64 -8.08 3.51
C GLY A 152 -7.50 -8.83 2.82
N ASP A 153 -6.35 -8.21 2.66
CA ASP A 153 -5.19 -8.84 2.05
C ASP A 153 -4.70 -10.07 2.85
N ARG A 154 -4.74 -10.02 4.17
CA ARG A 154 -4.38 -11.16 5.03
C ARG A 154 -5.41 -12.28 5.02
N CYS A 155 -6.68 -11.94 4.96
CA CYS A 155 -7.79 -12.88 5.10
C CYS A 155 -8.35 -13.37 3.76
N SER A 156 -7.75 -12.98 2.64
CA SER A 156 -8.17 -13.40 1.31
C SER A 156 -7.47 -14.68 0.85
N PRO A 157 -8.22 -15.67 0.33
CA PRO A 157 -7.64 -16.88 -0.23
C PRO A 157 -6.92 -16.66 -1.57
N VAL A 158 -7.11 -15.49 -2.21
CA VAL A 158 -6.47 -15.12 -3.47
C VAL A 158 -5.31 -14.13 -3.26
N SER A 159 -5.03 -13.74 -2.01
CA SER A 159 -3.94 -12.84 -1.70
C SER A 159 -2.59 -13.53 -1.83
N THR A 160 -1.66 -12.84 -2.49
CA THR A 160 -0.27 -13.32 -2.62
C THR A 160 0.45 -13.38 -1.28
N SER A 161 0.13 -12.50 -0.34
CA SER A 161 0.70 -12.50 1.02
C SER A 161 0.21 -13.71 1.83
N ALA A 162 -1.08 -14.01 1.79
CA ALA A 162 -1.66 -15.18 2.47
C ALA A 162 -1.17 -16.50 1.86
N LEU A 163 -1.07 -16.58 0.53
CA LEU A 163 -0.52 -17.74 -0.18
C LEU A 163 0.95 -17.96 0.17
N LEU A 164 1.75 -16.91 0.20
CA LEU A 164 3.17 -17.00 0.57
C LEU A 164 3.35 -17.55 2.00
N VAL A 165 2.55 -17.07 2.96
CA VAL A 165 2.59 -17.59 4.33
C VAL A 165 2.18 -19.07 4.36
N ALA A 166 1.15 -19.46 3.63
CA ALA A 166 0.70 -20.85 3.57
C ALA A 166 1.82 -21.77 3.02
N GLU A 167 2.51 -21.33 1.98
CA GLU A 167 3.60 -22.05 1.35
C GLU A 167 4.83 -22.17 2.25
N LEU A 168 5.24 -21.07 2.89
CA LEU A 168 6.38 -21.06 3.81
C LEU A 168 6.16 -21.87 5.09
N THR A 169 4.91 -21.99 5.53
CA THR A 169 4.55 -22.74 6.75
C THR A 169 4.06 -24.15 6.44
N GLU A 170 4.05 -24.56 5.17
CA GLU A 170 3.56 -25.88 4.70
C GLU A 170 2.15 -26.20 5.23
N THR A 171 1.29 -25.18 5.34
CA THR A 171 -0.06 -25.30 5.87
C THR A 171 -1.11 -24.98 4.80
N GLY A 172 -2.31 -25.53 4.98
CA GLY A 172 -3.43 -25.21 4.08
C GLY A 172 -3.86 -23.74 4.21
N ILE A 173 -4.08 -23.06 3.08
CA ILE A 173 -4.45 -21.64 3.06
C ILE A 173 -5.67 -21.31 3.92
N TYR A 174 -6.70 -22.14 3.91
CA TYR A 174 -7.91 -21.92 4.71
C TYR A 174 -7.67 -22.06 6.21
N THR A 175 -6.75 -22.93 6.62
CA THR A 175 -6.32 -23.06 8.01
C THR A 175 -5.58 -21.82 8.47
N ASN A 176 -4.68 -21.29 7.62
CA ASN A 176 -3.97 -20.05 7.90
C ASN A 176 -4.91 -18.86 7.99
N ILE A 177 -5.84 -18.69 7.04
CA ILE A 177 -6.83 -17.61 7.08
C ILE A 177 -7.63 -17.66 8.38
N LYS A 178 -8.10 -18.84 8.78
CA LYS A 178 -8.85 -19.02 10.04
C LYS A 178 -8.04 -18.61 11.27
N ASN A 179 -6.74 -18.84 11.26
CA ASN A 179 -5.85 -18.43 12.34
C ASN A 179 -5.51 -16.93 12.27
N MET A 180 -5.36 -16.39 11.06
CA MET A 180 -5.02 -14.97 10.82
C MET A 180 -6.19 -14.03 11.17
N ILE A 181 -7.45 -14.45 10.91
CA ILE A 181 -8.66 -13.68 11.32
C ILE A 181 -8.69 -13.41 12.83
N LYS A 182 -8.11 -14.29 13.65
CA LYS A 182 -8.07 -14.08 15.10
C LYS A 182 -7.08 -13.00 15.53
N SER A 183 -6.11 -12.67 14.69
CA SER A 183 -5.03 -11.72 14.97
C SER A 183 -5.08 -10.45 14.08
N ALA A 184 -5.95 -10.42 13.10
CA ALA A 184 -6.18 -9.30 12.21
C ALA A 184 -7.34 -8.43 12.75
#